data_9e5e366166fdd7ab14070d8fd69e53c5
#
_entry.id   9e5e366166fdd7ab14070d8fd69e53c5
#
_cell.length_a   1.000
_cell.length_b   1.000
_cell.length_c   1.000
_cell.angle_alpha   90.00
_cell.angle_beta   90.00
_cell.angle_gamma   90.00
#
_symmetry.space_group_name_H-M   'P 1'
#
loop_
_entity.id
_entity.type
_entity.pdbx_description
1 polymer ?
#
loop_
_entity_poly.entity_id
_entity_poly.type
_entity_poly.pdbx_seq_one_letter_code
_entity_poly.pdbx_strand_id
1 'polypeptide(L)'
;LQPNYRVRAANSGRRALQIALGDPTPDIILLDVMMLDMDGYDVLAELQASPATRNIPVIFVTAMDATQDEERGLERGAVDYITKPIRPSIVLARVRTQLEIKRARDVLSGQNSFLEAEVARRMGENQLIQEVSIHALARLAETRDPETGKHLRRTQEYVLTLARALRDHPRFAHYLDER
;
A
#
# COMPACT_ATOMS: atom_id res chain seq x y z
N LEU A 1 19.52 24.72 -1.34
CA LEU A 1 18.76 23.65 -2.03
C LEU A 1 18.65 23.87 -3.55
N GLN A 2 18.52 25.13 -3.99
CA GLN A 2 18.16 25.46 -5.39
C GLN A 2 19.04 24.87 -6.52
N PRO A 3 20.36 24.71 -6.43
CA PRO A 3 21.05 24.13 -7.59
C PRO A 3 20.70 22.67 -7.88
N ASN A 4 20.22 21.93 -6.88
CA ASN A 4 19.99 20.49 -7.00
C ASN A 4 18.53 20.06 -6.90
N TYR A 5 17.61 20.97 -6.50
CA TYR A 5 16.22 20.67 -6.21
C TYR A 5 15.26 21.77 -6.71
N ARG A 6 14.12 21.36 -7.21
CA ARG A 6 13.01 22.29 -7.49
C ARG A 6 12.29 22.59 -6.18
N VAL A 7 12.45 23.83 -5.67
CA VAL A 7 11.88 24.25 -4.40
C VAL A 7 10.59 25.03 -4.62
N ARG A 8 9.53 24.65 -3.88
CA ARG A 8 8.29 25.41 -3.74
C ARG A 8 8.17 25.87 -2.30
N ALA A 9 7.80 27.14 -2.07
CA ALA A 9 7.65 27.69 -0.74
C ALA A 9 6.18 27.96 -0.41
N ALA A 10 5.80 27.67 0.83
CA ALA A 10 4.52 28.02 1.42
C ALA A 10 4.76 28.91 2.64
N ASN A 11 3.90 29.90 2.86
CA ASN A 11 3.95 30.81 4.00
C ASN A 11 2.87 30.50 5.05
N SER A 12 2.12 29.43 4.89
CA SER A 12 1.11 28.95 5.84
C SER A 12 0.87 27.45 5.69
N GLY A 13 0.33 26.79 6.73
CA GLY A 13 -0.03 25.38 6.70
C GLY A 13 -1.04 25.06 5.62
N ARG A 14 -2.07 25.86 5.45
CA ARG A 14 -3.08 25.72 4.40
C ARG A 14 -2.46 25.79 3.00
N ARG A 15 -1.52 26.70 2.78
CA ARG A 15 -0.82 26.81 1.50
C ARG A 15 0.10 25.61 1.25
N ALA A 16 0.74 25.10 2.29
CA ALA A 16 1.55 23.89 2.22
C ALA A 16 0.72 22.67 1.77
N LEU A 17 -0.47 22.48 2.35
CA LEU A 17 -1.41 21.41 1.95
C LEU A 17 -1.85 21.55 0.50
N GLN A 18 -2.21 22.76 0.05
CA GLN A 18 -2.56 23.00 -1.35
C GLN A 18 -1.43 22.62 -2.31
N ILE A 19 -0.17 22.95 -1.95
CA ILE A 19 0.99 22.60 -2.77
C ILE A 19 1.24 21.08 -2.73
N ALA A 20 1.05 20.44 -1.59
CA ALA A 20 1.25 19.02 -1.42
C ALA A 20 0.24 18.18 -2.22
N LEU A 21 -1.01 18.63 -2.29
CA LEU A 21 -2.08 17.99 -3.06
C LEU A 21 -2.07 18.34 -4.56
N GLY A 22 -1.23 19.33 -4.96
CA GLY A 22 -1.12 19.76 -6.34
C GLY A 22 -0.26 18.80 -7.19
N ASP A 23 -0.35 18.97 -8.51
CA ASP A 23 0.46 18.24 -9.48
C ASP A 23 1.61 19.11 -10.02
N PRO A 24 2.86 18.60 -10.00
CA PRO A 24 3.34 17.38 -9.36
C PRO A 24 3.38 17.50 -7.83
N THR A 25 3.09 16.40 -7.12
CA THR A 25 3.27 16.30 -5.66
C THR A 25 4.76 16.47 -5.30
N PRO A 26 5.10 17.04 -4.12
CA PRO A 26 6.48 17.14 -3.69
C PRO A 26 7.04 15.77 -3.27
N ASP A 27 8.34 15.58 -3.52
CA ASP A 27 9.04 14.36 -3.10
C ASP A 27 9.39 14.35 -1.61
N ILE A 28 9.47 15.55 -0.98
CA ILE A 28 9.78 15.76 0.42
C ILE A 28 9.24 17.12 0.88
N ILE A 29 8.87 17.23 2.14
CA ILE A 29 8.40 18.48 2.76
C ILE A 29 9.32 18.81 3.93
N LEU A 30 9.81 20.06 3.97
CA LEU A 30 10.40 20.68 5.16
C LEU A 30 9.32 21.55 5.79
N LEU A 31 8.94 21.25 7.01
CA LEU A 31 7.77 21.83 7.66
C LEU A 31 8.16 22.49 8.97
N ASP A 32 7.92 23.77 9.10
CA ASP A 32 8.08 24.46 10.39
C ASP A 32 7.01 23.95 11.36
N VAL A 33 7.39 23.67 12.59
CA VAL A 33 6.45 23.27 13.65
C VAL A 33 5.63 24.48 14.09
N MET A 34 6.29 25.63 14.28
CA MET A 34 5.66 26.85 14.81
C MET A 34 5.14 27.74 13.66
N MET A 35 3.86 27.66 13.38
CA MET A 35 3.16 28.51 12.39
C MET A 35 1.90 29.13 13.02
N LEU A 36 1.46 30.28 12.50
CA LEU A 36 0.42 31.10 13.13
C LEU A 36 -1.00 30.55 13.00
N ASP A 37 -1.36 29.96 11.85
CA ASP A 37 -2.75 29.56 11.54
C ASP A 37 -3.03 28.10 11.86
N MET A 38 -2.10 27.23 11.53
CA MET A 38 -2.15 25.78 11.64
C MET A 38 -0.74 25.34 11.94
N ASP A 39 -0.53 24.61 13.03
CA ASP A 39 0.81 24.18 13.40
C ASP A 39 1.32 23.06 12.46
N GLY A 40 2.62 22.76 12.54
CA GLY A 40 3.21 21.74 11.70
C GLY A 40 2.66 20.34 11.96
N TYR A 41 2.18 20.07 13.16
CA TYR A 41 1.58 18.78 13.50
C TYR A 41 0.21 18.60 12.86
N ASP A 42 -0.60 19.68 12.81
CA ASP A 42 -1.89 19.67 12.13
C ASP A 42 -1.72 19.43 10.64
N VAL A 43 -0.74 20.12 10.01
CA VAL A 43 -0.39 19.89 8.60
C VAL A 43 0.03 18.45 8.34
N LEU A 44 0.85 17.87 9.22
CA LEU A 44 1.29 16.47 9.10
C LEU A 44 0.10 15.51 9.19
N ALA A 45 -0.82 15.73 10.14
CA ALA A 45 -2.01 14.90 10.29
C ALA A 45 -2.89 14.91 9.03
N GLU A 46 -3.11 16.09 8.44
CA GLU A 46 -3.85 16.22 7.17
C GLU A 46 -3.14 15.52 6.00
N LEU A 47 -1.81 15.64 5.90
CA LEU A 47 -1.01 14.94 4.88
C LEU A 47 -1.13 13.43 5.02
N GLN A 48 -1.12 12.90 6.23
CA GLN A 48 -1.24 11.47 6.52
C GLN A 48 -2.65 10.91 6.27
N ALA A 49 -3.67 11.72 6.48
CA ALA A 49 -5.07 11.35 6.22
C ALA A 49 -5.36 11.14 4.73
N SER A 50 -4.59 11.77 3.84
CA SER A 50 -4.78 11.67 2.39
C SER A 50 -3.92 10.57 1.76
N PRO A 51 -4.50 9.62 0.99
CA PRO A 51 -3.73 8.61 0.26
C PRO A 51 -2.71 9.19 -0.72
N ALA A 52 -2.95 10.39 -1.25
CA ALA A 52 -2.07 11.05 -2.21
C ALA A 52 -0.80 11.63 -1.57
N THR A 53 -0.84 11.95 -0.28
CA THR A 53 0.24 12.69 0.41
C THR A 53 0.86 11.92 1.58
N ARG A 54 0.20 10.88 2.11
CA ARG A 54 0.67 10.12 3.30
C ARG A 54 2.05 9.51 3.16
N ASN A 55 2.51 9.27 1.92
CA ASN A 55 3.81 8.67 1.64
C ASN A 55 4.92 9.72 1.38
N ILE A 56 4.58 11.01 1.44
CA ILE A 56 5.56 12.09 1.29
C ILE A 56 6.32 12.22 2.62
N PRO A 57 7.66 12.05 2.63
CA PRO A 57 8.43 12.24 3.85
C PRO A 57 8.38 13.69 4.31
N VAL A 58 8.11 13.90 5.59
CA VAL A 58 8.07 15.22 6.23
C VAL A 58 9.21 15.32 7.23
N ILE A 59 10.07 16.33 7.07
CA ILE A 59 11.12 16.70 8.01
C ILE A 59 10.65 17.96 8.75
N PHE A 60 10.53 17.89 10.07
CA PHE A 60 10.23 19.07 10.86
C PHE A 60 11.42 20.02 10.99
N VAL A 61 11.13 21.31 11.00
CA VAL A 61 12.07 22.36 11.35
C VAL A 61 11.61 22.97 12.68
N THR A 62 12.39 22.84 13.74
CA THR A 62 11.99 23.22 15.10
C THR A 62 13.02 24.12 15.79
N ALA A 63 12.62 24.79 16.86
CA ALA A 63 13.55 25.55 17.71
C ALA A 63 14.38 24.60 18.60
N MET A 64 15.53 25.08 19.10
CA MET A 64 16.57 24.29 19.76
C MET A 64 16.16 23.68 21.12
N ASP A 65 15.10 24.17 21.76
CA ASP A 65 14.74 23.81 23.14
C ASP A 65 13.62 22.74 23.25
N ALA A 66 13.31 22.07 22.17
CA ALA A 66 12.13 21.23 22.05
C ALA A 66 12.45 19.71 21.96
N THR A 67 13.19 19.16 22.93
CA THR A 67 13.37 17.71 23.05
C THR A 67 12.04 16.96 23.10
N GLN A 68 11.05 17.54 23.77
CA GLN A 68 9.68 16.99 23.79
C GLN A 68 8.96 17.12 22.44
N ASP A 69 9.27 18.13 21.64
CA ASP A 69 8.69 18.30 20.31
C ASP A 69 9.33 17.36 19.27
N GLU A 70 10.59 16.98 19.46
CA GLU A 70 11.29 15.99 18.63
C GLU A 70 10.67 14.60 18.80
N GLU A 71 10.49 14.13 20.05
CA GLU A 71 9.83 12.86 20.34
C GLU A 71 8.39 12.85 19.80
N ARG A 72 7.61 13.90 20.06
CA ARG A 72 6.24 14.06 19.54
C ARG A 72 6.17 14.05 18.03
N GLY A 73 7.13 14.67 17.36
CA GLY A 73 7.16 14.74 15.89
C GLY A 73 7.40 13.39 15.26
N LEU A 74 8.34 12.60 15.79
CA LEU A 74 8.65 11.25 15.32
C LEU A 74 7.50 10.29 15.63
N GLU A 75 6.92 10.34 16.83
CA GLU A 75 5.75 9.53 17.22
C GLU A 75 4.54 9.80 16.31
N ARG A 76 4.38 11.03 15.83
CA ARG A 76 3.32 11.43 14.88
C ARG A 76 3.63 11.11 13.43
N GLY A 77 4.80 10.50 13.14
CA GLY A 77 5.15 9.99 11.82
C GLY A 77 5.93 10.95 10.93
N ALA A 78 6.54 12.01 11.48
CA ALA A 78 7.61 12.70 10.78
C ALA A 78 8.81 11.76 10.63
N VAL A 79 9.52 11.88 9.49
CA VAL A 79 10.66 10.98 9.21
C VAL A 79 11.97 11.49 9.82
N ASP A 80 12.04 12.78 10.14
CA ASP A 80 13.23 13.43 10.71
C ASP A 80 12.90 14.85 11.21
N TYR A 81 13.86 15.49 11.86
CA TYR A 81 13.77 16.89 12.29
C TYR A 81 15.09 17.67 12.05
N ILE A 82 15.01 18.98 11.99
CA ILE A 82 16.13 19.90 11.86
C ILE A 82 15.95 21.04 12.83
N THR A 83 16.94 21.24 13.71
CA THR A 83 16.91 22.34 14.69
C THR A 83 17.37 23.67 14.06
N LYS A 84 16.74 24.75 14.47
CA LYS A 84 17.19 26.13 14.16
C LYS A 84 18.36 26.50 15.12
N PRO A 85 19.42 27.21 14.68
CA PRO A 85 19.58 27.80 13.33
C PRO A 85 19.91 26.79 12.24
N ILE A 86 19.25 26.94 11.10
CA ILE A 86 19.36 25.99 9.97
C ILE A 86 20.81 26.03 9.40
N ARG A 87 21.45 24.88 9.34
CA ARG A 87 22.76 24.68 8.68
C ARG A 87 22.53 24.03 7.33
N PRO A 88 22.88 24.69 6.20
CA PRO A 88 22.58 24.20 4.85
C PRO A 88 23.14 22.79 4.56
N SER A 89 24.35 22.48 5.06
CA SER A 89 24.97 21.16 4.88
C SER A 89 24.16 20.04 5.57
N ILE A 90 23.62 20.30 6.76
CA ILE A 90 22.79 19.34 7.50
C ILE A 90 21.46 19.13 6.77
N VAL A 91 20.81 20.20 6.33
CA VAL A 91 19.57 20.11 5.56
C VAL A 91 19.76 19.27 4.31
N LEU A 92 20.82 19.56 3.55
CA LEU A 92 21.13 18.82 2.30
C LEU A 92 21.38 17.34 2.57
N ALA A 93 22.11 17.00 3.64
CA ALA A 93 22.39 15.61 3.99
C ALA A 93 21.09 14.88 4.36
N ARG A 94 20.25 15.45 5.25
CA ARG A 94 18.98 14.84 5.66
C ARG A 94 17.99 14.69 4.51
N VAL A 95 17.81 15.74 3.71
CA VAL A 95 16.96 15.69 2.50
C VAL A 95 17.41 14.57 1.57
N ARG A 96 18.71 14.46 1.30
CA ARG A 96 19.27 13.40 0.45
C ARG A 96 18.92 12.01 0.99
N THR A 97 19.22 11.77 2.27
CA THR A 97 18.92 10.48 2.92
C THR A 97 17.45 10.12 2.83
N GLN A 98 16.54 11.05 3.13
CA GLN A 98 15.10 10.77 3.09
C GLN A 98 14.59 10.54 1.65
N LEU A 99 15.15 11.23 0.66
CA LEU A 99 14.82 10.99 -0.75
C LEU A 99 15.34 9.64 -1.25
N GLU A 100 16.49 9.19 -0.78
CA GLU A 100 17.03 7.85 -1.10
C GLU A 100 16.13 6.76 -0.49
N ILE A 101 15.72 6.92 0.78
CA ILE A 101 14.78 6.01 1.45
C ILE A 101 13.44 5.97 0.71
N LYS A 102 12.89 7.14 0.35
CA LYS A 102 11.64 7.21 -0.42
C LYS A 102 11.75 6.45 -1.74
N ARG A 103 12.82 6.69 -2.52
CA ARG A 103 13.03 5.99 -3.79
C ARG A 103 13.12 4.48 -3.63
N ALA A 104 13.85 4.01 -2.61
CA ALA A 104 13.93 2.57 -2.32
C ALA A 104 12.56 1.99 -1.97
N ARG A 105 11.77 2.69 -1.15
CA ARG A 105 10.39 2.30 -0.80
C ARG A 105 9.48 2.26 -2.03
N ASP A 106 9.54 3.27 -2.89
CA ASP A 106 8.72 3.36 -4.11
C ASP A 106 9.04 2.20 -5.07
N VAL A 107 10.33 1.85 -5.24
CA VAL A 107 10.77 0.70 -6.04
C VAL A 107 10.24 -0.61 -5.45
N LEU A 108 10.40 -0.82 -4.14
CA LEU A 108 9.92 -2.03 -3.46
C LEU A 108 8.39 -2.18 -3.55
N SER A 109 7.66 -1.08 -3.38
CA SER A 109 6.20 -1.07 -3.52
C SER A 109 5.77 -1.44 -4.94
N GLY A 110 6.44 -0.90 -5.96
CA GLY A 110 6.18 -1.27 -7.35
C GLY A 110 6.50 -2.75 -7.64
N GLN A 111 7.60 -3.28 -7.10
CA GLN A 111 7.94 -4.70 -7.25
C GLN A 111 6.91 -5.61 -6.55
N ASN A 112 6.45 -5.25 -5.35
CA ASN A 112 5.42 -6.03 -4.65
C ASN A 112 4.12 -6.08 -5.45
N SER A 113 3.64 -4.94 -5.94
CA SER A 113 2.42 -4.89 -6.75
C SER A 113 2.54 -5.72 -8.03
N PHE A 114 3.71 -5.69 -8.68
CA PHE A 114 3.99 -6.53 -9.85
C PHE A 114 3.98 -8.03 -9.49
N LEU A 115 4.63 -8.41 -8.40
CA LEU A 115 4.67 -9.82 -7.96
C LEU A 115 3.29 -10.32 -7.55
N GLU A 116 2.49 -9.53 -6.86
CA GLU A 116 1.12 -9.88 -6.50
C GLU A 116 0.25 -10.13 -7.74
N ALA A 117 0.36 -9.27 -8.75
CA ALA A 117 -0.35 -9.46 -10.02
C ALA A 117 0.12 -10.72 -10.76
N GLU A 118 1.43 -11.00 -10.77
CA GLU A 118 1.99 -12.20 -11.41
C GLU A 118 1.55 -13.49 -10.68
N VAL A 119 1.55 -13.47 -9.33
CA VAL A 119 1.03 -14.60 -8.52
C VAL A 119 -0.44 -14.85 -8.84
N ALA A 120 -1.27 -13.79 -8.85
CA ALA A 120 -2.70 -13.92 -9.16
C ALA A 120 -2.92 -14.51 -10.57
N ARG A 121 -2.14 -14.04 -11.56
CA ARG A 121 -2.18 -14.59 -12.93
C ARG A 121 -1.83 -16.07 -12.97
N ARG A 122 -0.72 -16.46 -12.34
CA ARG A 122 -0.27 -17.88 -12.32
C ARG A 122 -1.23 -18.78 -11.57
N MET A 123 -1.84 -18.31 -10.50
CA MET A 123 -2.88 -19.07 -9.78
C MET A 123 -4.08 -19.35 -10.69
N GLY A 124 -4.54 -18.35 -11.45
CA GLY A 124 -5.62 -18.54 -12.42
C GLY A 124 -5.28 -19.54 -13.53
N GLU A 125 -4.07 -19.46 -14.08
CA GLU A 125 -3.59 -20.40 -15.10
C GLU A 125 -3.51 -21.85 -14.54
N ASN A 126 -2.97 -22.02 -13.32
CA ASN A 126 -2.91 -23.32 -12.66
C ASN A 126 -4.31 -23.90 -12.41
N GLN A 127 -5.24 -23.08 -11.97
CA GLN A 127 -6.62 -23.51 -11.73
C GLN A 127 -7.27 -24.00 -13.01
N LEU A 128 -7.08 -23.27 -14.12
CA LEU A 128 -7.58 -23.69 -15.42
C LEU A 128 -6.95 -25.02 -15.89
N ILE A 129 -5.63 -25.18 -15.71
CA ILE A 129 -4.94 -26.43 -16.06
C ILE A 129 -5.48 -27.59 -15.22
N GLN A 130 -5.72 -27.41 -13.93
CA GLN A 130 -6.31 -28.41 -13.05
C GLN A 130 -7.72 -28.81 -13.52
N GLU A 131 -8.58 -27.84 -13.81
CA GLU A 131 -9.93 -28.09 -14.30
C GLU A 131 -9.92 -28.87 -15.62
N VAL A 132 -9.12 -28.45 -16.58
CA VAL A 132 -8.98 -29.14 -17.87
C VAL A 132 -8.45 -30.56 -17.69
N SER A 133 -7.45 -30.75 -16.81
CA SER A 133 -6.87 -32.05 -16.51
C SER A 133 -7.88 -33.00 -15.88
N ILE A 134 -8.65 -32.52 -14.90
CA ILE A 134 -9.70 -33.31 -14.23
C ILE A 134 -10.78 -33.71 -15.26
N HIS A 135 -11.23 -32.77 -16.10
CA HIS A 135 -12.20 -33.06 -17.14
C HIS A 135 -11.69 -34.03 -18.19
N ALA A 136 -10.42 -33.95 -18.61
CA ALA A 136 -9.82 -34.87 -19.54
C ALA A 136 -9.72 -36.31 -18.96
N LEU A 137 -9.29 -36.42 -17.69
CA LEU A 137 -9.24 -37.69 -16.98
C LEU A 137 -10.64 -38.29 -16.80
N ALA A 138 -11.64 -37.48 -16.45
CA ALA A 138 -13.01 -37.95 -16.31
C ALA A 138 -13.54 -38.49 -17.66
N ARG A 139 -13.31 -37.77 -18.77
CA ARG A 139 -13.69 -38.25 -20.12
C ARG A 139 -12.96 -39.52 -20.56
N LEU A 140 -11.68 -39.67 -20.24
CA LEU A 140 -10.93 -40.93 -20.48
C LEU A 140 -11.52 -42.12 -19.70
N ALA A 141 -11.92 -41.89 -18.44
CA ALA A 141 -12.61 -42.88 -17.64
C ALA A 141 -13.98 -43.29 -18.25
N GLU A 142 -14.75 -42.28 -18.74
CA GLU A 142 -16.04 -42.50 -19.43
C GLU A 142 -15.89 -43.39 -20.70
N THR A 143 -14.82 -43.15 -21.49
CA THR A 143 -14.59 -43.93 -22.73
C THR A 143 -14.17 -45.37 -22.47
N ARG A 144 -13.52 -45.64 -21.31
CA ARG A 144 -13.05 -46.99 -20.95
C ARG A 144 -14.15 -47.83 -20.29
N ASP A 145 -15.03 -47.18 -19.54
CA ASP A 145 -16.19 -47.81 -18.88
C ASP A 145 -17.36 -46.82 -18.79
N PRO A 146 -18.36 -46.92 -19.68
CA PRO A 146 -19.52 -46.02 -19.70
C PRO A 146 -20.36 -46.05 -18.40
N GLU A 147 -20.30 -47.10 -17.62
CA GLU A 147 -21.01 -47.23 -16.34
C GLU A 147 -20.33 -46.41 -15.24
N THR A 148 -18.99 -46.41 -15.22
CA THR A 148 -18.15 -45.57 -14.33
C THR A 148 -18.29 -44.10 -14.66
N GLY A 149 -18.39 -43.69 -15.92
CA GLY A 149 -18.61 -42.32 -16.32
C GLY A 149 -19.94 -41.75 -15.85
N LYS A 150 -21.04 -42.52 -16.00
CA LYS A 150 -22.35 -42.14 -15.47
C LYS A 150 -22.37 -42.05 -13.95
N HIS A 151 -21.58 -42.87 -13.29
CA HIS A 151 -21.43 -42.83 -11.83
C HIS A 151 -20.70 -41.56 -11.35
N LEU A 152 -19.59 -41.21 -12.00
CA LEU A 152 -18.84 -39.97 -11.70
C LEU A 152 -19.69 -38.74 -11.86
N ARG A 153 -20.44 -38.61 -12.96
CA ARG A 153 -21.33 -37.46 -13.20
C ARG A 153 -22.43 -37.37 -12.16
N ARG A 154 -23.08 -38.47 -11.81
CA ARG A 154 -24.10 -38.49 -10.74
C ARG A 154 -23.52 -38.10 -9.39
N THR A 155 -22.33 -38.61 -9.06
CA THR A 155 -21.66 -38.28 -7.80
C THR A 155 -21.31 -36.77 -7.73
N GLN A 156 -20.82 -36.19 -8.83
CA GLN A 156 -20.55 -34.75 -8.92
C GLN A 156 -21.85 -33.94 -8.69
N GLU A 157 -22.95 -34.30 -9.32
CA GLU A 157 -24.25 -33.63 -9.13
C GLU A 157 -24.74 -33.73 -7.68
N TYR A 158 -24.57 -34.89 -7.04
CA TYR A 158 -24.94 -35.07 -5.63
C TYR A 158 -24.10 -34.20 -4.70
N VAL A 159 -22.78 -34.15 -4.92
CA VAL A 159 -21.86 -33.30 -4.13
C VAL A 159 -22.20 -31.82 -4.31
N LEU A 160 -22.44 -31.35 -5.53
CA LEU A 160 -22.83 -29.97 -5.80
C LEU A 160 -24.17 -29.61 -5.15
N THR A 161 -25.16 -30.52 -5.23
CA THR A 161 -26.46 -30.32 -4.61
C THR A 161 -26.34 -30.23 -3.09
N LEU A 162 -25.55 -31.13 -2.49
CA LEU A 162 -25.29 -31.11 -1.06
C LEU A 162 -24.54 -29.86 -0.61
N ALA A 163 -23.50 -29.47 -1.35
CA ALA A 163 -22.73 -28.25 -1.06
C ALA A 163 -23.62 -26.99 -1.11
N ARG A 164 -24.50 -26.89 -2.13
CA ARG A 164 -25.47 -25.78 -2.22
C ARG A 164 -26.46 -25.78 -1.07
N ALA A 165 -26.96 -26.94 -0.65
CA ALA A 165 -27.88 -27.05 0.47
C ALA A 165 -27.25 -26.73 1.83
N LEU A 166 -25.94 -26.94 1.97
CA LEU A 166 -25.18 -26.69 3.20
C LEU A 166 -24.48 -25.32 3.24
N ARG A 167 -24.52 -24.55 2.15
CA ARG A 167 -23.85 -23.25 2.04
C ARG A 167 -24.19 -22.31 3.19
N ASP A 168 -25.48 -22.19 3.53
CA ASP A 168 -25.96 -21.26 4.56
C ASP A 168 -25.96 -21.88 5.97
N HIS A 169 -25.50 -23.13 6.10
CA HIS A 169 -25.43 -23.77 7.39
C HIS A 169 -24.27 -23.25 8.23
N PRO A 170 -24.46 -22.77 9.49
CA PRO A 170 -23.45 -22.10 10.29
C PRO A 170 -22.12 -22.85 10.45
N ARG A 171 -22.16 -24.18 10.40
CA ARG A 171 -20.97 -25.04 10.53
C ARG A 171 -20.14 -25.12 9.25
N PHE A 172 -20.72 -24.89 8.07
CA PHE A 172 -20.09 -25.16 6.78
C PHE A 172 -19.94 -23.93 5.90
N ALA A 173 -20.60 -22.82 6.22
CA ALA A 173 -20.63 -21.60 5.41
C ALA A 173 -19.26 -21.04 5.04
N HIS A 174 -18.25 -21.19 5.89
CA HIS A 174 -16.89 -20.70 5.61
C HIS A 174 -15.98 -21.69 4.87
N TYR A 175 -16.47 -22.91 4.60
CA TYR A 175 -15.77 -23.92 3.79
C TYR A 175 -16.36 -24.06 2.38
N LEU A 176 -17.62 -23.61 2.18
CA LEU A 176 -18.39 -23.78 0.96
C LEU A 176 -18.58 -22.42 0.29
N ASP A 177 -17.50 -21.81 -0.20
CA ASP A 177 -17.56 -20.60 -1.00
C ASP A 177 -17.94 -20.91 -2.48
N GLU A 178 -18.16 -19.86 -3.27
CA GLU A 178 -18.61 -20.02 -4.67
C GLU A 178 -17.49 -20.38 -5.66
N ARG A 179 -16.35 -20.86 -5.19
CA ARG A 179 -15.26 -21.28 -6.08
C ARG A 179 -15.48 -22.62 -6.70
#